data_1411e0a6e33942e5b6737a9e9eca56f0
#
_entry.id   1411e0a6e33942e5b6737a9e9eca56f0
#
_cell.length_a   1.000
_cell.length_b   1.000
_cell.length_c   1.000
_cell.angle_alpha   90.00
_cell.angle_beta   90.00
_cell.angle_gamma   90.00
#
_symmetry.space_group_name_H-M   'P 1'
#
loop_
_entity.id
_entity.type
_entity.pdbx_description
1 polymer ?
#
loop_
_entity_poly.entity_id
_entity_poly.type
_entity_poly.pdbx_seq_one_letter_code
_entity_poly.pdbx_strand_id
1 'polypeptide(L)'
;MLMLALVLLLAGLSTKAMAFADQDHDGVPDYKDACPDTPKGLAVHANGCSETPLSTLCLPDSQGQSYPPKCATTEPLAVYFPSDSSHLPQSQWPVLAQIAAFLRTYPAVSLYLVGHTDNQGNKLQNQPLSYRRAELIRTALINDYQIDPVRLKIQAKAASQPAASNQHAHGRSLNRRVAFIVQQRHLADNRQGGQ
;
A
#
# COMPACT_ATOMS: atom_id res chain seq x y z
N MET A 1 -7.36 -70.52 -7.74
CA MET A 1 -8.04 -69.20 -7.70
C MET A 1 -7.19 -68.26 -6.88
N LEU A 2 -6.40 -67.43 -7.56
CA LEU A 2 -5.48 -66.48 -6.93
C LEU A 2 -6.17 -65.10 -6.96
N MET A 3 -6.57 -64.57 -5.80
CA MET A 3 -7.04 -63.20 -5.69
C MET A 3 -5.82 -62.28 -5.49
N LEU A 4 -5.53 -61.45 -6.49
CA LEU A 4 -4.54 -60.38 -6.43
C LEU A 4 -5.16 -59.18 -5.74
N ALA A 5 -4.73 -58.87 -4.52
CA ALA A 5 -5.09 -57.65 -3.85
C ALA A 5 -4.23 -56.49 -4.33
N LEU A 6 -4.80 -55.60 -5.12
CA LEU A 6 -4.17 -54.35 -5.58
C LEU A 6 -4.22 -53.31 -4.48
N VAL A 7 -3.13 -53.13 -3.74
CA VAL A 7 -2.99 -52.04 -2.76
C VAL A 7 -2.63 -50.76 -3.50
N LEU A 8 -3.62 -49.87 -3.65
CA LEU A 8 -3.40 -48.50 -4.14
C LEU A 8 -2.68 -47.69 -3.05
N LEU A 9 -1.38 -47.47 -3.22
CA LEU A 9 -0.64 -46.47 -2.44
C LEU A 9 -1.09 -45.07 -2.88
N LEU A 10 -1.99 -44.45 -2.17
CA LEU A 10 -2.24 -43.03 -2.26
C LEU A 10 -1.09 -42.27 -1.59
N ALA A 11 -0.07 -41.92 -2.39
CA ALA A 11 0.94 -40.95 -1.97
C ALA A 11 0.27 -39.59 -1.78
N GLY A 12 -0.05 -39.25 -0.53
CA GLY A 12 -0.54 -37.93 -0.17
C GLY A 12 0.55 -36.87 -0.47
N LEU A 13 0.37 -36.12 -1.55
CA LEU A 13 1.11 -34.89 -1.76
C LEU A 13 0.72 -33.89 -0.67
N SER A 14 1.45 -33.88 0.44
CA SER A 14 1.42 -32.77 1.40
C SER A 14 1.95 -31.53 0.71
N THR A 15 1.07 -30.70 0.20
CA THR A 15 1.41 -29.32 -0.15
C THR A 15 1.80 -28.62 1.13
N LYS A 16 3.10 -28.43 1.37
CA LYS A 16 3.57 -27.54 2.42
C LYS A 16 3.09 -26.15 2.05
N ALA A 17 2.03 -25.67 2.72
CA ALA A 17 1.70 -24.26 2.69
C ALA A 17 2.97 -23.51 3.14
N MET A 18 3.47 -22.59 2.32
CA MET A 18 4.52 -21.67 2.74
C MET A 18 3.90 -20.79 3.83
N ALA A 19 4.13 -21.16 5.08
CA ALA A 19 3.83 -20.29 6.21
C ALA A 19 4.83 -19.12 6.14
N PHE A 20 4.32 -17.91 5.98
CA PHE A 20 5.13 -16.70 6.20
C PHE A 20 5.50 -16.62 7.68
N ALA A 21 6.67 -16.04 7.97
CA ALA A 21 7.07 -15.77 9.35
C ALA A 21 6.03 -14.86 10.01
N ASP A 22 5.68 -15.18 11.26
CA ASP A 22 4.75 -14.47 12.14
C ASP A 22 5.33 -14.61 13.55
N GLN A 23 6.16 -13.64 13.92
CA GLN A 23 7.05 -13.73 15.06
C GLN A 23 6.31 -13.63 16.41
N ASP A 24 5.31 -12.79 16.49
CA ASP A 24 4.51 -12.59 17.71
C ASP A 24 3.25 -13.47 17.77
N HIS A 25 2.95 -14.18 16.66
CA HIS A 25 1.85 -15.14 16.55
C HIS A 25 0.47 -14.49 16.72
N ASP A 26 0.31 -13.29 16.19
CA ASP A 26 -0.98 -12.57 16.18
C ASP A 26 -1.86 -12.91 14.95
N GLY A 27 -1.34 -13.72 14.02
CA GLY A 27 -2.01 -14.17 12.80
C GLY A 27 -1.75 -13.27 11.60
N VAL A 28 -0.92 -12.24 11.74
CA VAL A 28 -0.50 -11.36 10.65
C VAL A 28 0.97 -11.63 10.31
N PRO A 29 1.31 -11.99 9.07
CA PRO A 29 2.70 -12.23 8.69
C PRO A 29 3.60 -11.01 8.91
N ASP A 30 4.84 -11.21 9.40
CA ASP A 30 5.81 -10.16 9.73
C ASP A 30 5.94 -9.06 8.66
N TYR A 31 5.84 -9.42 7.37
CA TYR A 31 5.97 -8.44 6.29
C TYR A 31 4.75 -7.52 6.12
N LYS A 32 3.59 -7.88 6.68
CA LYS A 32 2.36 -7.08 6.74
C LYS A 32 2.16 -6.42 8.09
N ASP A 33 2.86 -6.91 9.09
CA ASP A 33 2.68 -6.54 10.47
C ASP A 33 3.30 -5.18 10.77
N ALA A 34 2.46 -4.26 11.23
CA ALA A 34 2.89 -2.92 11.67
C ALA A 34 3.18 -2.85 13.18
N CYS A 35 2.85 -3.94 13.92
CA CYS A 35 3.03 -4.04 15.36
C CYS A 35 3.67 -5.39 15.73
N PRO A 36 4.96 -5.62 15.43
CA PRO A 36 5.61 -6.94 15.47
C PRO A 36 5.80 -7.52 16.88
N ASP A 37 5.38 -6.82 17.92
CA ASP A 37 5.46 -7.24 19.31
C ASP A 37 4.08 -7.26 19.98
N THR A 38 3.02 -7.58 19.25
CA THR A 38 1.67 -7.66 19.80
C THR A 38 1.57 -8.78 20.86
N PRO A 39 1.06 -8.48 22.05
CA PRO A 39 0.91 -9.50 23.10
C PRO A 39 -0.01 -10.63 22.67
N LYS A 40 0.41 -11.87 22.91
CA LYS A 40 -0.36 -13.07 22.54
C LYS A 40 -1.79 -13.05 23.08
N GLY A 41 -2.73 -13.39 22.21
CA GLY A 41 -4.14 -13.53 22.57
C GLY A 41 -4.95 -12.24 22.48
N LEU A 42 -4.36 -11.14 22.06
CA LEU A 42 -5.12 -9.96 21.70
C LEU A 42 -5.70 -10.11 20.29
N ALA A 43 -6.93 -9.66 20.12
CA ALA A 43 -7.51 -9.53 18.79
C ALA A 43 -6.86 -8.34 18.06
N VAL A 44 -6.31 -8.60 16.88
CA VAL A 44 -5.63 -7.59 16.07
C VAL A 44 -6.42 -7.28 14.80
N HIS A 45 -6.16 -6.11 14.25
CA HIS A 45 -6.59 -5.75 12.90
C HIS A 45 -5.72 -6.44 11.84
N ALA A 46 -6.10 -6.35 10.57
CA ALA A 46 -5.35 -6.95 9.44
C ALA A 46 -3.91 -6.42 9.29
N ASN A 47 -3.50 -5.44 10.08
CA ASN A 47 -2.15 -4.88 10.15
C ASN A 47 -1.36 -5.31 11.40
N GLY A 48 -1.82 -6.30 12.16
CA GLY A 48 -1.13 -6.80 13.36
C GLY A 48 -1.26 -5.94 14.62
N CYS A 49 -2.01 -4.84 14.61
CA CYS A 49 -2.15 -3.97 15.77
C CYS A 49 -3.47 -4.19 16.50
N SER A 50 -3.41 -4.31 17.83
CA SER A 50 -4.60 -4.41 18.71
C SER A 50 -5.32 -3.06 18.87
N GLU A 51 -4.57 -1.97 18.83
CA GLU A 51 -5.10 -0.62 18.79
C GLU A 51 -4.58 0.11 17.55
N THR A 52 -5.33 1.07 17.04
CA THR A 52 -4.86 1.90 15.92
C THR A 52 -3.78 2.84 16.44
N PRO A 53 -2.49 2.61 16.12
CA PRO A 53 -1.45 3.51 16.55
C PRO A 53 -1.69 4.90 15.98
N LEU A 54 -1.49 5.95 16.80
CA LEU A 54 -1.51 7.31 16.31
C LEU A 54 -0.41 7.48 15.27
N SER A 55 -0.79 7.78 14.05
CA SER A 55 0.18 7.96 12.98
C SER A 55 0.99 9.25 13.20
N THR A 56 2.30 9.10 13.25
CA THR A 56 3.26 10.23 13.21
C THR A 56 3.65 10.58 11.78
N LEU A 57 3.08 9.87 10.80
CA LEU A 57 3.38 10.07 9.39
C LEU A 57 2.91 11.43 8.91
N CYS A 58 3.79 12.10 8.18
CA CYS A 58 3.49 13.33 7.45
C CYS A 58 3.40 13.03 5.95
N LEU A 59 2.32 13.46 5.32
CA LEU A 59 2.16 13.33 3.87
C LEU A 59 2.02 14.72 3.23
N PRO A 60 2.50 14.92 2.01
CA PRO A 60 2.27 16.16 1.29
C PRO A 60 0.80 16.26 0.86
N ASP A 61 0.27 17.47 0.86
CA ASP A 61 -1.00 17.78 0.22
C ASP A 61 -0.79 18.18 -1.26
N SER A 62 -1.87 18.52 -1.95
CA SER A 62 -1.84 18.94 -3.36
C SER A 62 -1.08 20.26 -3.62
N GLN A 63 -0.77 21.02 -2.57
CA GLN A 63 -0.01 22.26 -2.60
C GLN A 63 1.43 22.06 -2.15
N GLY A 64 1.83 20.81 -1.80
CA GLY A 64 3.14 20.47 -1.29
C GLY A 64 3.35 20.80 0.18
N GLN A 65 2.28 21.16 0.91
CA GLN A 65 2.35 21.39 2.34
C GLN A 65 2.22 20.06 3.10
N SER A 66 2.87 19.97 4.27
CA SER A 66 2.79 18.78 5.11
C SER A 66 1.43 18.68 5.82
N TYR A 67 0.87 17.47 5.82
CA TYR A 67 -0.31 17.14 6.61
C TYR A 67 0.02 16.01 7.60
N PRO A 68 -0.33 16.12 8.89
CA PRO A 68 -0.99 17.26 9.53
C PRO A 68 -0.11 18.53 9.52
N PRO A 69 -0.70 19.72 9.69
CA PRO A 69 0.08 20.96 9.73
C PRO A 69 1.19 20.91 10.78
N LYS A 70 2.36 21.47 10.45
CA LYS A 70 3.56 21.55 11.32
C LYS A 70 4.25 20.20 11.59
N CYS A 71 3.86 19.10 10.95
CA CYS A 71 4.66 17.89 11.01
C CYS A 71 5.90 18.03 10.11
N ALA A 72 7.02 17.47 10.58
CA ALA A 72 8.26 17.45 9.80
C ALA A 72 8.37 16.11 9.07
N THR A 73 8.40 16.14 7.75
CA THR A 73 8.79 14.98 6.95
C THR A 73 10.26 15.11 6.54
N THR A 74 11.01 14.05 6.71
CA THR A 74 12.37 13.96 6.17
C THR A 74 12.36 13.48 4.73
N GLU A 75 11.44 12.57 4.37
CA GLU A 75 11.30 12.07 2.99
C GLU A 75 9.83 11.74 2.66
N PRO A 76 9.41 11.94 1.38
CA PRO A 76 8.08 11.55 0.95
C PRO A 76 7.92 10.03 0.95
N LEU A 77 6.92 9.52 1.67
CA LEU A 77 6.61 8.09 1.66
C LEU A 77 6.03 7.68 0.31
N ALA A 78 6.54 6.59 -0.25
CA ALA A 78 6.07 6.03 -1.51
C ALA A 78 6.25 4.51 -1.55
N VAL A 79 5.42 3.83 -2.34
CA VAL A 79 5.60 2.41 -2.67
C VAL A 79 6.36 2.31 -3.98
N TYR A 80 7.45 1.53 -4.00
CA TYR A 80 8.33 1.37 -5.14
C TYR A 80 8.11 0.03 -5.86
N PHE A 81 8.33 0.03 -7.19
CA PHE A 81 8.07 -1.11 -8.03
C PHE A 81 9.29 -1.52 -8.86
N PRO A 82 9.43 -2.83 -9.16
CA PRO A 82 10.38 -3.31 -10.14
C PRO A 82 10.13 -2.71 -11.53
N SER A 83 11.13 -2.82 -12.41
CA SER A 83 10.98 -2.39 -13.81
C SER A 83 9.88 -3.20 -14.49
N ASP A 84 9.07 -2.53 -15.31
CA ASP A 84 7.98 -3.10 -16.11
C ASP A 84 7.02 -4.03 -15.32
N SER A 85 6.87 -3.79 -14.04
CA SER A 85 6.03 -4.59 -13.14
C SER A 85 5.04 -3.73 -12.37
N SER A 86 3.86 -4.28 -12.13
CA SER A 86 2.89 -3.81 -11.15
C SER A 86 2.75 -4.77 -9.96
N HIS A 87 3.67 -5.75 -9.81
CA HIS A 87 3.69 -6.60 -8.63
C HIS A 87 4.16 -5.82 -7.40
N LEU A 88 3.46 -5.96 -6.28
CA LEU A 88 3.83 -5.34 -4.99
C LEU A 88 4.88 -6.21 -4.28
N PRO A 89 6.13 -5.73 -4.10
CA PRO A 89 7.11 -6.45 -3.31
C PRO A 89 6.70 -6.55 -1.85
N GLN A 90 7.03 -7.66 -1.19
CA GLN A 90 6.74 -7.87 0.24
C GLN A 90 7.33 -6.76 1.12
N SER A 91 8.53 -6.29 0.79
CA SER A 91 9.19 -5.17 1.49
C SER A 91 8.42 -3.85 1.48
N GLN A 92 7.36 -3.73 0.68
CA GLN A 92 6.55 -2.51 0.59
C GLN A 92 5.27 -2.55 1.45
N TRP A 93 4.92 -3.70 2.02
CA TRP A 93 3.75 -3.82 2.89
C TRP A 93 3.80 -2.94 4.14
N PRO A 94 4.95 -2.75 4.83
CA PRO A 94 5.04 -1.83 5.96
C PRO A 94 4.66 -0.38 5.59
N VAL A 95 4.92 0.04 4.34
CA VAL A 95 4.48 1.35 3.84
C VAL A 95 2.95 1.44 3.80
N LEU A 96 2.27 0.38 3.34
CA LEU A 96 0.81 0.33 3.30
C LEU A 96 0.22 0.35 4.72
N ALA A 97 0.82 -0.36 5.66
CA ALA A 97 0.43 -0.34 7.06
C ALA A 97 0.47 1.08 7.65
N GLN A 98 1.57 1.82 7.40
CA GLN A 98 1.70 3.21 7.84
C GLN A 98 0.64 4.13 7.20
N ILE A 99 0.35 3.97 5.90
CA ILE A 99 -0.70 4.71 5.20
C ILE A 99 -2.09 4.39 5.78
N ALA A 100 -2.36 3.13 6.07
CA ALA A 100 -3.62 2.71 6.69
C ALA A 100 -3.78 3.32 8.10
N ALA A 101 -2.73 3.28 8.92
CA ALA A 101 -2.70 3.93 10.23
C ALA A 101 -2.96 5.43 10.12
N PHE A 102 -2.31 6.11 9.17
CA PHE A 102 -2.54 7.53 8.88
C PHE A 102 -4.01 7.79 8.53
N LEU A 103 -4.61 7.01 7.65
CA LEU A 103 -6.01 7.17 7.28
C LEU A 103 -6.99 6.91 8.43
N ARG A 104 -6.65 6.00 9.36
CA ARG A 104 -7.45 5.78 10.57
C ARG A 104 -7.34 6.95 11.55
N THR A 105 -6.12 7.47 11.74
CA THR A 105 -5.86 8.63 12.60
C THR A 105 -6.59 9.89 12.08
N TYR A 106 -6.73 10.03 10.76
CA TYR A 106 -7.35 11.20 10.12
C TYR A 106 -8.57 10.80 9.27
N PRO A 107 -9.73 10.48 9.87
CA PRO A 107 -10.89 9.92 9.14
C PRO A 107 -11.48 10.86 8.08
N ALA A 108 -11.31 12.17 8.22
CA ALA A 108 -11.76 13.17 7.23
C ALA A 108 -10.86 13.29 6.00
N VAL A 109 -9.66 12.68 6.03
CA VAL A 109 -8.69 12.77 4.94
C VAL A 109 -8.98 11.73 3.86
N SER A 110 -8.84 12.14 2.61
CA SER A 110 -8.77 11.27 1.43
C SER A 110 -7.39 11.38 0.79
N LEU A 111 -6.96 10.36 0.07
CA LEU A 111 -5.66 10.33 -0.62
C LEU A 111 -5.84 10.21 -2.13
N TYR A 112 -4.99 10.93 -2.86
CA TYR A 112 -4.64 10.54 -4.22
C TYR A 112 -3.49 9.53 -4.18
N LEU A 113 -3.69 8.39 -4.82
CA LEU A 113 -2.68 7.39 -5.12
C LEU A 113 -2.11 7.73 -6.50
N VAL A 114 -0.94 8.33 -6.52
CA VAL A 114 -0.37 8.89 -7.76
C VAL A 114 0.67 7.94 -8.32
N GLY A 115 0.30 7.20 -9.38
CA GLY A 115 1.17 6.23 -10.03
C GLY A 115 2.16 6.89 -11.00
N HIS A 116 3.42 6.48 -10.91
CA HIS A 116 4.51 6.95 -11.75
C HIS A 116 5.28 5.80 -12.39
N THR A 117 5.96 6.09 -13.50
CA THR A 117 6.96 5.22 -14.14
C THR A 117 8.27 5.98 -14.30
N ASP A 118 9.34 5.25 -14.61
CA ASP A 118 10.51 5.86 -15.21
C ASP A 118 10.22 6.23 -16.68
N ASN A 119 11.24 6.72 -17.39
CA ASN A 119 11.12 7.13 -18.79
C ASN A 119 11.38 6.00 -19.80
N GLN A 120 11.56 4.75 -19.35
CA GLN A 120 11.73 3.62 -20.25
C GLN A 120 10.36 3.23 -20.85
N GLY A 121 10.37 2.82 -22.13
CA GLY A 121 9.15 2.56 -22.89
C GLY A 121 8.48 3.84 -23.42
N ASN A 122 7.26 3.69 -23.90
CA ASN A 122 6.50 4.80 -24.49
C ASN A 122 5.28 5.18 -23.62
N LYS A 123 4.63 6.29 -23.96
CA LYS A 123 3.48 6.82 -23.22
C LYS A 123 2.30 5.84 -23.19
N LEU A 124 2.07 5.09 -24.29
CA LEU A 124 0.95 4.14 -24.37
C LEU A 124 1.13 2.96 -23.42
N GLN A 125 2.37 2.59 -23.11
CA GLN A 125 2.72 1.54 -22.14
C GLN A 125 2.75 2.08 -20.71
N ASN A 126 3.36 3.24 -20.50
CA ASN A 126 3.59 3.81 -19.17
C ASN A 126 2.32 4.35 -18.51
N GLN A 127 1.37 4.87 -19.28
CA GLN A 127 0.11 5.38 -18.73
C GLN A 127 -0.71 4.27 -18.05
N PRO A 128 -1.04 3.13 -18.71
CA PRO A 128 -1.75 2.05 -18.06
C PRO A 128 -0.90 1.35 -16.98
N LEU A 129 0.44 1.30 -17.09
CA LEU A 129 1.28 0.71 -16.05
C LEU A 129 1.21 1.53 -14.75
N SER A 130 1.30 2.86 -14.84
CA SER A 130 1.17 3.74 -13.67
C SER A 130 -0.21 3.63 -13.02
N TYR A 131 -1.28 3.47 -13.81
CA TYR A 131 -2.62 3.22 -13.31
C TYR A 131 -2.72 1.88 -12.58
N ARG A 132 -2.24 0.78 -13.18
CA ARG A 132 -2.28 -0.55 -12.55
C ARG A 132 -1.52 -0.60 -11.22
N ARG A 133 -0.39 0.11 -11.10
CA ARG A 133 0.34 0.23 -9.83
C ARG A 133 -0.51 0.91 -8.75
N ALA A 134 -1.12 2.03 -9.08
CA ALA A 134 -1.97 2.75 -8.14
C ALA A 134 -3.24 1.96 -7.78
N GLU A 135 -3.85 1.25 -8.74
CA GLU A 135 -5.02 0.39 -8.48
C GLU A 135 -4.67 -0.80 -7.59
N LEU A 136 -3.50 -1.41 -7.76
CA LEU A 136 -3.04 -2.47 -6.88
C LEU A 136 -2.94 -1.99 -5.42
N ILE A 137 -2.33 -0.82 -5.19
CA ILE A 137 -2.22 -0.23 -3.86
C ILE A 137 -3.60 0.09 -3.29
N ARG A 138 -4.50 0.65 -4.12
CA ARG A 138 -5.88 0.92 -3.72
C ARG A 138 -6.59 -0.36 -3.27
N THR A 139 -6.49 -1.41 -4.05
CA THR A 139 -7.09 -2.71 -3.75
C THR A 139 -6.55 -3.29 -2.45
N ALA A 140 -5.24 -3.24 -2.22
CA ALA A 140 -4.63 -3.70 -0.97
C ALA A 140 -5.12 -2.88 0.24
N LEU A 141 -5.18 -1.56 0.16
CA LEU A 141 -5.68 -0.72 1.25
C LEU A 141 -7.16 -0.99 1.57
N ILE A 142 -7.98 -1.31 0.57
CA ILE A 142 -9.40 -1.65 0.77
C ILE A 142 -9.55 -3.05 1.39
N ASN A 143 -8.92 -4.06 0.81
CA ASN A 143 -9.17 -5.44 1.15
C ASN A 143 -8.42 -5.89 2.42
N ASP A 144 -7.15 -5.50 2.54
CA ASP A 144 -6.30 -5.95 3.65
C ASP A 144 -6.39 -4.99 4.86
N TYR A 145 -6.60 -3.70 4.63
CA TYR A 145 -6.63 -2.69 5.70
C TYR A 145 -8.00 -2.07 5.96
N GLN A 146 -9.05 -2.49 5.25
CA GLN A 146 -10.43 -2.05 5.43
C GLN A 146 -10.64 -0.53 5.28
N ILE A 147 -9.85 0.10 4.40
CA ILE A 147 -10.00 1.54 4.12
C ILE A 147 -11.18 1.75 3.16
N ASP A 148 -12.05 2.71 3.49
CA ASP A 148 -13.20 3.06 2.65
C ASP A 148 -12.75 3.48 1.23
N PRO A 149 -13.26 2.81 0.17
CA PRO A 149 -12.91 3.09 -1.22
C PRO A 149 -13.11 4.55 -1.65
N VAL A 150 -14.07 5.26 -1.06
CA VAL A 150 -14.38 6.66 -1.37
C VAL A 150 -13.23 7.61 -1.01
N ARG A 151 -12.38 7.19 -0.09
CA ARG A 151 -11.22 7.96 0.39
C ARG A 151 -9.97 7.80 -0.47
N LEU A 152 -9.98 6.87 -1.42
CA LEU A 152 -8.83 6.50 -2.24
C LEU A 152 -9.09 6.81 -3.70
N LYS A 153 -8.45 7.85 -4.23
CA LYS A 153 -8.55 8.28 -5.62
C LYS A 153 -7.26 7.99 -6.39
N ILE A 154 -7.38 7.56 -7.63
CA ILE A 154 -6.22 7.24 -8.47
C ILE A 154 -5.90 8.40 -9.41
N GLN A 155 -4.61 8.67 -9.56
CA GLN A 155 -4.05 9.47 -10.63
C GLN A 155 -2.89 8.73 -11.29
N ALA A 156 -2.90 8.61 -12.61
CA ALA A 156 -1.83 8.02 -13.39
C ALA A 156 -1.04 9.14 -14.08
N LYS A 157 0.21 9.33 -13.69
CA LYS A 157 1.11 10.38 -14.21
C LYS A 157 2.20 9.85 -15.12
N ALA A 158 2.35 8.52 -15.22
CA ALA A 158 3.42 7.90 -16.01
C ALA A 158 4.78 8.56 -15.70
N ALA A 159 5.57 8.92 -16.72
CA ALA A 159 6.89 9.54 -16.57
C ALA A 159 6.86 11.08 -16.53
N SER A 160 5.67 11.72 -16.43
CA SER A 160 5.54 13.17 -16.55
C SER A 160 6.03 13.96 -15.34
N GLN A 161 6.12 13.32 -14.16
CA GLN A 161 6.54 13.96 -12.91
C GLN A 161 7.61 13.10 -12.21
N PRO A 162 8.84 13.10 -12.71
CA PRO A 162 9.93 12.33 -12.11
C PRO A 162 10.33 12.89 -10.74
N ALA A 163 10.62 12.00 -9.77
CA ALA A 163 11.20 12.37 -8.48
C ALA A 163 12.72 12.49 -8.54
N ALA A 164 13.35 11.81 -9.50
CA ALA A 164 14.79 11.80 -9.68
C ALA A 164 15.15 11.73 -11.18
N SER A 165 16.43 12.00 -11.48
CA SER A 165 16.92 11.90 -12.86
C SER A 165 16.77 10.49 -13.43
N ASN A 166 16.23 10.39 -14.63
CA ASN A 166 16.10 9.12 -15.34
C ASN A 166 17.41 8.63 -16.01
N GLN A 167 18.49 9.41 -15.95
CA GLN A 167 19.76 9.08 -16.59
C GLN A 167 20.42 7.83 -15.98
N HIS A 168 20.25 7.61 -14.68
CA HIS A 168 20.86 6.51 -13.94
C HIS A 168 19.82 5.51 -13.42
N ALA A 169 20.23 4.25 -13.26
CA ALA A 169 19.35 3.18 -12.79
C ALA A 169 18.71 3.50 -11.41
N HIS A 170 19.49 4.09 -10.49
CA HIS A 170 18.99 4.49 -9.18
C HIS A 170 17.89 5.54 -9.29
N GLY A 171 18.05 6.59 -10.07
CA GLY A 171 16.99 7.60 -10.27
C GLY A 171 15.75 7.02 -10.93
N ARG A 172 15.90 6.11 -11.89
CA ARG A 172 14.75 5.39 -12.48
C ARG A 172 14.02 4.55 -11.45
N SER A 173 14.72 3.90 -10.52
CA SER A 173 14.05 3.13 -9.45
C SER A 173 13.20 4.01 -8.52
N LEU A 174 13.64 5.22 -8.22
CA LEU A 174 12.87 6.21 -7.45
C LEU A 174 11.65 6.76 -8.23
N ASN A 175 11.69 6.72 -9.55
CA ASN A 175 10.58 7.15 -10.39
C ASN A 175 9.47 6.08 -10.51
N ARG A 176 9.80 4.80 -10.40
CA ARG A 176 8.82 3.70 -10.43
C ARG A 176 8.12 3.57 -9.08
N ARG A 177 7.18 4.48 -8.81
CA ARG A 177 6.55 4.58 -7.50
C ARG A 177 5.05 4.86 -7.57
N VAL A 178 4.36 4.63 -6.46
CA VAL A 178 3.06 5.23 -6.14
C VAL A 178 3.27 6.15 -4.94
N ALA A 179 3.01 7.44 -5.15
CA ALA A 179 3.07 8.47 -4.13
C ALA A 179 1.67 8.70 -3.52
N PHE A 180 1.64 9.19 -2.27
CA PHE A 180 0.43 9.48 -1.52
C PHE A 180 0.31 10.97 -1.30
N ILE A 181 -0.77 11.57 -1.82
CA ILE A 181 -1.03 13.01 -1.73
C ILE A 181 -2.34 13.22 -0.98
N VAL A 182 -2.30 13.97 0.10
CA VAL A 182 -3.49 14.30 0.89
C VAL A 182 -4.42 15.18 0.06
N GLN A 183 -5.67 14.74 -0.06
CA GLN A 183 -6.76 15.58 -0.49
C GLN A 183 -7.50 16.07 0.75
N GLN A 184 -7.29 17.33 1.12
CA GLN A 184 -8.13 17.96 2.12
C GLN A 184 -9.54 18.13 1.52
N ARG A 185 -10.56 17.63 2.20
CA ARG A 185 -11.92 18.11 1.92
C ARG A 185 -11.94 19.56 2.42
N HIS A 186 -11.97 20.51 1.53
CA HIS A 186 -12.42 21.83 1.91
C HIS A 186 -13.82 21.64 2.49
N LEU A 187 -13.98 21.89 3.78
CA LEU A 187 -15.27 22.16 4.42
C LEU A 187 -15.73 23.55 3.92
N ALA A 188 -15.73 23.71 2.61
CA ALA A 188 -16.31 24.86 1.95
C ALA A 188 -17.69 24.43 1.50
N ASP A 189 -18.65 25.09 2.06
CA ASP A 189 -20.00 25.33 1.58
C ASP A 189 -21.14 24.71 2.38
N ASN A 190 -21.20 25.08 3.66
CA ASN A 190 -22.48 25.11 4.38
C ASN A 190 -22.82 26.52 4.90
N ARG A 191 -22.44 27.58 4.16
CA ARG A 191 -22.86 28.96 4.44
C ARG A 191 -23.64 29.58 3.27
N GLN A 192 -24.53 28.80 2.63
CA GLN A 192 -25.56 29.41 1.78
C GLN A 192 -26.86 28.62 1.97
N GLY A 193 -27.67 29.04 2.91
CA GLY A 193 -28.99 28.46 3.15
C GLY A 193 -29.68 29.05 4.38
N GLY A 194 -29.55 30.36 4.57
CA GLY A 194 -30.23 31.06 5.64
C GLY A 194 -30.50 32.52 5.27
N GLN A 195 -31.49 32.73 4.42
CA GLN A 195 -32.29 33.97 4.36
C GLN A 195 -33.74 33.58 4.16
#